data_453b83991086647df37c4d2669c1170f
#
_entry.id   453b83991086647df37c4d2669c1170f
#
_cell.length_a   1.000
_cell.length_b   1.000
_cell.length_c   1.000
_cell.angle_alpha   90.00
_cell.angle_beta   90.00
_cell.angle_gamma   90.00
#
_symmetry.space_group_name_H-M   'P 1'
#
loop_
_entity.id
_entity.type
_entity.pdbx_description
1 polymer ?
#
loop_
_entity_poly.entity_id
_entity_poly.type
_entity_poly.pdbx_seq_one_letter_code
_entity_poly.pdbx_strand_id
1 'polypeptide(L)'
;MQNEQYASMKKNTVDSRNQLGKDPCVRFDTYNGTGPRVLFLGNSITLHSPRPEVGWHDDWGMAASCEENDYVHLLKAAVRELHPDAAFCVCQAADWETVYQTGSEMMGRYSEAREFGADIIIMRLIENCPGLHFDGDVFKQELHRLLSFLNPDGKAQVILTTGFWHHPGDGAIIDYGRKQSLPIVELGDLGEDDSMKAIGLFEHSGVANHPGDLGMKMIAERIFSVMKTYL
;
A
#
# COMPACT_ATOMS: atom_id res chain seq x y z
N MET A 1 30.50 33.80 2.90
CA MET A 1 29.62 32.94 3.73
C MET A 1 28.50 32.26 2.96
N GLN A 2 28.03 32.74 1.80
CA GLN A 2 27.00 32.03 1.01
C GLN A 2 27.51 30.83 0.20
N ASN A 3 28.81 30.76 -0.12
CA ASN A 3 29.36 29.65 -0.92
C ASN A 3 29.69 28.37 -0.14
N GLU A 4 29.80 28.42 1.17
CA GLU A 4 30.13 27.23 1.97
C GLU A 4 28.89 26.36 2.25
N GLN A 5 27.70 26.97 2.20
CA GLN A 5 26.42 26.26 2.44
C GLN A 5 26.04 25.32 1.29
N TYR A 6 26.54 25.58 0.08
CA TYR A 6 26.29 24.72 -1.10
C TYR A 6 27.36 23.62 -1.28
N ALA A 7 28.53 23.76 -0.67
CA ALA A 7 29.60 22.77 -0.80
C ALA A 7 29.35 21.47 0.01
N SER A 8 28.44 21.50 0.97
CA SER A 8 28.07 20.34 1.79
C SER A 8 26.82 19.60 1.32
N MET A 9 26.15 20.06 0.27
CA MET A 9 25.01 19.36 -0.28
C MET A 9 25.47 18.02 -0.88
N LYS A 10 25.11 16.93 -0.25
CA LYS A 10 25.31 15.60 -0.81
C LYS A 10 24.68 15.57 -2.20
N LYS A 11 25.45 15.08 -3.18
CA LYS A 11 24.93 14.87 -4.53
C LYS A 11 23.64 14.07 -4.42
N ASN A 12 22.53 14.62 -4.93
CA ASN A 12 21.26 13.95 -4.88
C ASN A 12 21.35 12.66 -5.69
N THR A 13 21.21 11.52 -5.02
CA THR A 13 21.27 10.18 -5.59
C THR A 13 19.89 9.55 -5.70
N VAL A 14 18.84 10.29 -5.33
CA VAL A 14 17.46 9.81 -5.41
C VAL A 14 17.04 9.74 -6.88
N ASP A 15 16.37 8.66 -7.26
CA ASP A 15 15.79 8.49 -8.59
C ASP A 15 14.95 9.71 -8.97
N SER A 16 15.07 10.16 -10.22
CA SER A 16 14.41 11.38 -10.71
C SER A 16 12.87 11.31 -10.56
N ARG A 17 12.28 10.13 -10.58
CA ARG A 17 10.85 9.94 -10.36
C ARG A 17 10.46 10.18 -8.91
N ASN A 18 11.30 9.82 -7.95
CA ASN A 18 11.11 10.16 -6.56
C ASN A 18 11.38 11.64 -6.27
N GLN A 19 12.23 12.28 -7.06
CA GLN A 19 12.52 13.72 -6.94
C GLN A 19 11.40 14.58 -7.53
N LEU A 20 10.84 14.11 -8.65
CA LEU A 20 9.78 14.80 -9.38
C LEU A 20 8.40 14.40 -8.91
N GLY A 21 8.31 13.51 -7.95
CA GLY A 21 7.07 13.04 -7.34
C GLY A 21 6.23 14.24 -6.92
N LYS A 22 5.47 14.76 -7.87
CA LYS A 22 4.54 15.87 -7.65
C LYS A 22 3.42 15.47 -6.71
N ASP A 23 3.25 14.18 -6.57
CA ASP A 23 2.30 13.58 -5.65
C ASP A 23 3.04 12.61 -4.71
N PRO A 24 3.13 12.91 -3.40
CA PRO A 24 3.79 12.05 -2.43
C PRO A 24 3.13 10.68 -2.29
N CYS A 25 2.00 10.45 -2.97
CA CYS A 25 1.29 9.18 -2.90
C CYS A 25 1.95 8.06 -3.72
N VAL A 26 2.86 8.35 -4.66
CA VAL A 26 3.55 7.34 -5.48
C VAL A 26 5.04 7.37 -5.22
N ARG A 27 5.63 6.23 -4.88
CA ARG A 27 7.07 6.06 -4.64
C ARG A 27 7.59 4.84 -5.37
N PHE A 28 8.82 4.95 -5.88
CA PHE A 28 9.49 3.86 -6.58
C PHE A 28 10.74 3.42 -5.83
N ASP A 29 10.98 2.10 -5.87
CA ASP A 29 12.21 1.48 -5.44
C ASP A 29 12.66 0.53 -6.55
N THR A 30 13.88 0.77 -7.10
CA THR A 30 14.43 0.03 -8.23
C THR A 30 13.54 0.06 -9.47
N TYR A 31 13.13 1.28 -9.91
CA TYR A 31 12.21 1.49 -11.04
C TYR A 31 12.61 0.75 -12.33
N ASN A 32 13.91 0.66 -12.62
CA ASN A 32 14.47 0.05 -13.83
C ASN A 32 14.94 -1.41 -13.62
N GLY A 33 14.43 -2.10 -12.61
CA GLY A 33 14.72 -3.53 -12.41
C GLY A 33 14.26 -4.39 -13.60
N THR A 34 14.96 -5.48 -13.86
CA THR A 34 14.64 -6.47 -14.91
C THR A 34 13.83 -7.64 -14.37
N GLY A 35 13.69 -7.75 -13.05
CA GLY A 35 12.88 -8.75 -12.36
C GLY A 35 11.40 -8.33 -12.28
N PRO A 36 10.61 -9.08 -11.49
CA PRO A 36 9.19 -8.80 -11.29
C PRO A 36 8.93 -7.37 -10.80
N ARG A 37 7.89 -6.76 -11.30
CA ARG A 37 7.45 -5.40 -10.96
C ARG A 37 6.24 -5.50 -10.04
N VAL A 38 6.39 -5.08 -8.79
CA VAL A 38 5.33 -5.21 -7.78
C VAL A 38 4.80 -3.83 -7.38
N LEU A 39 3.50 -3.64 -7.52
CA LEU A 39 2.79 -2.46 -7.04
C LEU A 39 2.08 -2.78 -5.72
N PHE A 40 2.41 -2.01 -4.68
CA PHE A 40 1.66 -1.97 -3.43
C PHE A 40 0.68 -0.80 -3.48
N LEU A 41 -0.60 -1.09 -3.61
CA LEU A 41 -1.68 -0.12 -3.58
C LEU A 41 -2.37 -0.21 -2.23
N GLY A 42 -2.29 0.85 -1.43
CA GLY A 42 -2.86 0.80 -0.08
C GLY A 42 -3.04 2.17 0.57
N ASN A 43 -3.22 2.17 1.87
CA ASN A 43 -3.49 3.35 2.70
C ASN A 43 -2.39 3.59 3.76
N SER A 44 -2.73 4.12 4.93
CA SER A 44 -1.79 4.44 6.00
C SER A 44 -0.92 3.26 6.45
N ILE A 45 -1.43 2.04 6.42
CA ILE A 45 -0.67 0.83 6.79
C ILE A 45 0.39 0.50 5.72
N THR A 46 0.18 0.93 4.47
CA THR A 46 1.12 0.74 3.35
C THR A 46 2.18 1.83 3.30
N LEU A 47 1.75 3.07 3.47
CA LEU A 47 2.60 4.26 3.43
C LEU A 47 1.87 5.43 4.09
N HIS A 48 2.49 6.08 5.05
CA HIS A 48 1.96 7.30 5.64
C HIS A 48 3.07 8.34 5.85
N SER A 49 2.88 9.52 5.28
CA SER A 49 3.79 10.65 5.49
C SER A 49 3.77 11.13 6.95
N PRO A 50 4.82 11.83 7.42
CA PRO A 50 4.85 12.36 8.76
C PRO A 50 3.61 13.19 9.09
N ARG A 51 3.06 12.95 10.27
CA ARG A 51 1.90 13.65 10.84
C ARG A 51 2.11 13.91 12.33
N PRO A 52 2.96 14.90 12.65
CA PRO A 52 3.39 15.16 14.03
C PRO A 52 2.24 15.41 15.01
N GLU A 53 1.11 15.97 14.53
CA GLU A 53 -0.07 16.25 15.36
C GLU A 53 -0.73 15.00 15.94
N VAL A 54 -0.44 13.82 15.38
CA VAL A 54 -0.88 12.52 15.92
C VAL A 54 0.29 11.69 16.46
N GLY A 55 1.48 12.29 16.58
CA GLY A 55 2.69 11.62 17.08
C GLY A 55 3.34 10.67 16.06
N TRP A 56 3.01 10.76 14.77
CA TRP A 56 3.65 10.03 13.70
C TRP A 56 4.69 10.91 12.99
N HIS A 57 5.98 10.52 13.05
CA HIS A 57 7.09 11.32 12.54
C HIS A 57 7.80 10.70 11.31
N ASP A 58 7.40 9.51 10.93
CA ASP A 58 8.06 8.69 9.94
C ASP A 58 7.27 8.64 8.62
N ASP A 59 7.82 7.99 7.57
CA ASP A 59 7.22 7.97 6.23
C ASP A 59 7.22 6.57 5.59
N TRP A 60 6.88 5.59 6.39
CA TRP A 60 6.61 4.20 5.98
C TRP A 60 5.23 3.74 6.44
N GLY A 61 4.96 2.44 6.52
CA GLY A 61 3.71 1.90 7.04
C GLY A 61 3.46 2.32 8.48
N MET A 62 2.35 3.06 8.72
CA MET A 62 2.06 3.68 10.02
C MET A 62 2.09 2.66 11.16
N ALA A 63 2.80 3.02 12.22
CA ALA A 63 3.00 2.32 13.49
C ALA A 63 3.99 1.15 13.47
N ALA A 64 4.62 0.82 12.33
CA ALA A 64 5.84 0.01 12.36
C ALA A 64 6.99 0.78 13.02
N SER A 65 7.84 0.08 13.78
CA SER A 65 8.94 0.69 14.54
C SER A 65 10.06 1.26 13.66
N CYS A 66 10.20 0.74 12.45
CA CYS A 66 11.11 1.22 11.40
C CYS A 66 10.58 0.76 10.03
N GLU A 67 11.16 1.29 8.94
CA GLU A 67 10.71 0.93 7.59
C GLU A 67 10.90 -0.56 7.29
N GLU A 68 11.96 -1.19 7.79
CA GLU A 68 12.25 -2.61 7.57
C GLU A 68 11.21 -3.53 8.21
N ASN A 69 10.45 -3.03 9.19
CA ASN A 69 9.45 -3.79 9.93
C ASN A 69 8.03 -3.58 9.39
N ASP A 70 7.80 -2.65 8.44
CA ASP A 70 6.51 -2.57 7.80
C ASP A 70 6.30 -3.71 6.79
N TYR A 71 5.04 -4.02 6.47
CA TYR A 71 4.72 -5.17 5.62
C TYR A 71 5.24 -5.01 4.18
N VAL A 72 5.35 -3.78 3.67
CA VAL A 72 5.86 -3.49 2.32
C VAL A 72 7.33 -3.85 2.24
N HIS A 73 8.15 -3.39 3.22
CA HIS A 73 9.58 -3.67 3.23
C HIS A 73 9.88 -5.13 3.52
N LEU A 74 9.10 -5.78 4.38
CA LEU A 74 9.19 -7.23 4.61
C LEU A 74 8.91 -8.01 3.31
N LEU A 75 7.88 -7.63 2.54
CA LEU A 75 7.59 -8.26 1.25
C LEU A 75 8.66 -7.94 0.20
N LYS A 76 9.17 -6.71 0.14
CA LYS A 76 10.29 -6.35 -0.75
C LYS A 76 11.52 -7.22 -0.47
N ALA A 77 11.86 -7.40 0.81
CA ALA A 77 12.98 -8.26 1.21
C ALA A 77 12.77 -9.71 0.76
N ALA A 78 11.59 -10.28 1.04
CA ALA A 78 11.27 -11.65 0.65
C ALA A 78 11.26 -11.86 -0.87
N VAL A 79 10.78 -10.88 -1.65
CA VAL A 79 10.81 -10.94 -3.11
C VAL A 79 12.25 -10.85 -3.63
N ARG A 80 13.09 -9.97 -3.06
CA ARG A 80 14.49 -9.83 -3.45
C ARG A 80 15.37 -11.05 -3.16
N GLU A 81 15.00 -11.83 -2.15
CA GLU A 81 15.68 -13.13 -1.93
C GLU A 81 15.51 -14.08 -3.11
N LEU A 82 14.38 -14.02 -3.81
CA LEU A 82 14.08 -14.83 -4.98
C LEU A 82 14.48 -14.14 -6.30
N HIS A 83 14.28 -12.83 -6.36
CA HIS A 83 14.47 -11.98 -7.53
C HIS A 83 15.21 -10.70 -7.15
N PRO A 84 16.56 -10.71 -7.10
CA PRO A 84 17.36 -9.55 -6.68
C PRO A 84 17.10 -8.29 -7.50
N ASP A 85 16.68 -8.43 -8.77
CA ASP A 85 16.41 -7.32 -9.70
C ASP A 85 14.93 -6.89 -9.71
N ALA A 86 14.13 -7.32 -8.73
CA ALA A 86 12.74 -6.92 -8.62
C ALA A 86 12.61 -5.41 -8.43
N ALA A 87 11.60 -4.83 -9.07
CA ALA A 87 11.24 -3.42 -8.96
C ALA A 87 9.94 -3.25 -8.18
N PHE A 88 9.84 -2.13 -7.44
CA PHE A 88 8.68 -1.88 -6.59
C PHE A 88 8.14 -0.47 -6.77
N CYS A 89 6.82 -0.37 -6.74
CA CYS A 89 6.08 0.88 -6.66
C CYS A 89 5.15 0.81 -5.45
N VAL A 90 5.12 1.86 -4.65
CA VAL A 90 4.18 2.03 -3.54
C VAL A 90 3.24 3.17 -3.88
N CYS A 91 1.94 2.91 -3.89
CA CYS A 91 0.91 3.90 -4.16
C CYS A 91 -0.04 3.99 -2.97
N GLN A 92 0.01 5.12 -2.28
CA GLN A 92 -0.91 5.46 -1.20
C GLN A 92 -2.20 6.01 -1.80
N ALA A 93 -3.34 5.39 -1.54
CA ALA A 93 -4.63 5.71 -2.13
C ALA A 93 -5.77 5.83 -1.09
N ALA A 94 -5.45 6.25 0.15
CA ALA A 94 -6.45 6.52 1.18
C ALA A 94 -7.47 7.57 0.76
N ASP A 95 -7.06 8.56 -0.05
CA ASP A 95 -7.98 9.57 -0.58
C ASP A 95 -9.06 8.92 -1.46
N TRP A 96 -8.69 7.92 -2.28
CA TRP A 96 -9.66 7.17 -3.07
C TRP A 96 -10.68 6.44 -2.18
N GLU A 97 -10.24 5.84 -1.09
CA GLU A 97 -11.14 5.15 -0.15
C GLU A 97 -12.22 6.09 0.40
N THR A 98 -11.82 7.31 0.78
CA THR A 98 -12.74 8.28 1.40
C THR A 98 -13.82 8.80 0.46
N VAL A 99 -13.57 8.75 -0.85
CA VAL A 99 -14.47 9.24 -1.91
C VAL A 99 -14.72 8.20 -3.00
N TYR A 100 -14.65 6.92 -2.67
CA TYR A 100 -14.72 5.84 -3.65
C TYR A 100 -15.93 5.94 -4.60
N GLN A 101 -17.04 6.53 -4.16
CA GLN A 101 -18.24 6.71 -4.99
C GLN A 101 -17.96 7.56 -6.25
N THR A 102 -16.95 8.43 -6.20
CA THR A 102 -16.47 9.24 -7.33
C THR A 102 -14.98 9.01 -7.59
N GLY A 103 -14.46 7.88 -7.14
CA GLY A 103 -13.02 7.57 -7.16
C GLY A 103 -12.40 7.60 -8.55
N SER A 104 -13.19 7.38 -9.61
CA SER A 104 -12.75 7.52 -11.00
C SER A 104 -12.27 8.92 -11.37
N GLU A 105 -12.75 9.98 -10.69
CA GLU A 105 -12.36 11.36 -10.97
C GLU A 105 -10.91 11.66 -10.57
N MET A 106 -10.35 10.89 -9.61
CA MET A 106 -9.00 11.12 -9.11
C MET A 106 -7.95 10.13 -9.64
N MET A 107 -8.31 9.21 -10.53
CA MET A 107 -7.37 8.19 -11.05
C MET A 107 -6.13 8.79 -11.71
N GLY A 108 -6.23 10.01 -12.27
CA GLY A 108 -5.08 10.72 -12.83
C GLY A 108 -3.92 10.92 -11.84
N ARG A 109 -4.19 10.94 -10.53
CA ARG A 109 -3.16 11.00 -9.47
C ARG A 109 -2.28 9.76 -9.42
N TYR A 110 -2.77 8.63 -9.90
CA TYR A 110 -2.07 7.34 -9.90
C TYR A 110 -1.42 7.02 -11.26
N SER A 111 -1.29 8.00 -12.16
CA SER A 111 -0.74 7.81 -13.50
C SER A 111 0.68 7.25 -13.47
N GLU A 112 1.53 7.68 -12.54
CA GLU A 112 2.89 7.14 -12.40
C GLU A 112 2.89 5.67 -11.95
N ALA A 113 1.97 5.28 -11.07
CA ALA A 113 1.80 3.88 -10.66
C ALA A 113 1.29 3.02 -11.83
N ARG A 114 0.42 3.56 -12.69
CA ARG A 114 0.00 2.92 -13.94
C ARG A 114 1.16 2.76 -14.91
N GLU A 115 1.95 3.83 -15.13
CA GLU A 115 3.12 3.82 -16.03
C GLU A 115 4.21 2.86 -15.55
N PHE A 116 4.27 2.57 -14.25
CA PHE A 116 5.15 1.56 -13.70
C PHE A 116 4.94 0.20 -14.37
N GLY A 117 3.75 -0.16 -14.80
CA GLY A 117 3.46 -1.40 -15.52
C GLY A 117 3.76 -2.63 -14.67
N ALA A 118 3.08 -2.77 -13.55
CA ALA A 118 3.29 -3.86 -12.60
C ALA A 118 2.96 -5.23 -13.20
N ASP A 119 3.72 -6.25 -12.81
CA ASP A 119 3.39 -7.68 -13.05
C ASP A 119 2.49 -8.22 -11.93
N ILE A 120 2.64 -7.68 -10.71
CA ILE A 120 1.83 -8.04 -9.55
C ILE A 120 1.33 -6.76 -8.88
N ILE A 121 0.02 -6.72 -8.58
CA ILE A 121 -0.62 -5.63 -7.83
C ILE A 121 -1.18 -6.21 -6.53
N ILE A 122 -0.69 -5.72 -5.40
CA ILE A 122 -1.26 -6.00 -4.08
C ILE A 122 -2.21 -4.86 -3.74
N MET A 123 -3.52 -5.13 -3.73
CA MET A 123 -4.56 -4.16 -3.40
C MET A 123 -4.99 -4.33 -1.95
N ARG A 124 -4.67 -3.32 -1.14
CA ARG A 124 -4.94 -3.27 0.29
C ARG A 124 -5.65 -1.97 0.66
N LEU A 125 -6.93 -1.87 0.29
CA LEU A 125 -7.80 -0.71 0.47
C LEU A 125 -9.15 -1.18 1.03
N ILE A 126 -9.65 -0.54 2.05
CA ILE A 126 -11.02 -0.57 2.55
C ILE A 126 -11.20 0.24 3.83
N GLU A 127 -10.17 0.36 4.65
CA GLU A 127 -10.26 0.83 6.02
C GLU A 127 -10.74 2.28 6.16
N ASN A 128 -10.49 3.13 5.16
CA ASN A 128 -10.95 4.52 5.16
C ASN A 128 -12.26 4.72 4.38
N CYS A 129 -12.84 3.66 3.84
CA CYS A 129 -14.16 3.77 3.23
C CYS A 129 -15.22 4.10 4.29
N PRO A 130 -16.18 5.00 4.01
CA PRO A 130 -17.24 5.34 4.94
C PRO A 130 -18.11 4.13 5.28
N GLY A 131 -17.98 3.57 6.51
CA GLY A 131 -18.69 2.37 6.92
C GLY A 131 -20.20 2.55 7.07
N LEU A 132 -20.66 3.72 7.50
CA LEU A 132 -22.06 4.02 7.83
C LEU A 132 -22.99 4.09 6.60
N HIS A 133 -22.55 4.17 5.41
CA HIS A 133 -23.33 4.19 4.17
C HIS A 133 -22.54 3.51 3.07
N PHE A 134 -21.81 2.43 3.42
CA PHE A 134 -21.01 1.72 2.45
C PHE A 134 -21.91 1.07 1.40
N ASP A 135 -21.73 1.46 0.14
CA ASP A 135 -22.39 0.86 -1.00
C ASP A 135 -21.45 -0.13 -1.69
N GLY A 136 -21.66 -1.41 -1.40
CA GLY A 136 -20.80 -2.49 -1.92
C GLY A 136 -20.86 -2.64 -3.44
N ASP A 137 -21.96 -2.28 -4.09
CA ASP A 137 -22.06 -2.39 -5.54
C ASP A 137 -21.31 -1.24 -6.23
N VAL A 138 -21.45 -0.03 -5.72
CA VAL A 138 -20.66 1.12 -6.19
C VAL A 138 -19.17 0.88 -5.92
N PHE A 139 -18.82 0.39 -4.72
CA PHE A 139 -17.42 0.07 -4.39
C PHE A 139 -16.82 -0.93 -5.39
N LYS A 140 -17.52 -2.04 -5.69
CA LYS A 140 -17.03 -3.04 -6.65
C LYS A 140 -16.84 -2.46 -8.06
N GLN A 141 -17.71 -1.54 -8.49
CA GLN A 141 -17.59 -0.87 -9.78
C GLN A 141 -16.37 0.06 -9.83
N GLU A 142 -16.19 0.89 -8.80
CA GLU A 142 -15.07 1.82 -8.74
C GLU A 142 -13.73 1.10 -8.50
N LEU A 143 -13.72 0.02 -7.70
CA LEU A 143 -12.55 -0.86 -7.56
C LEU A 143 -12.16 -1.49 -8.90
N HIS A 144 -13.15 -1.95 -9.68
CA HIS A 144 -12.90 -2.49 -11.02
C HIS A 144 -12.28 -1.42 -11.94
N ARG A 145 -12.78 -0.19 -11.89
CA ARG A 145 -12.23 0.93 -12.67
C ARG A 145 -10.79 1.25 -12.25
N LEU A 146 -10.52 1.32 -10.95
CA LEU A 146 -9.19 1.59 -10.40
C LEU A 146 -8.19 0.51 -10.83
N LEU A 147 -8.54 -0.76 -10.65
CA LEU A 147 -7.68 -1.87 -11.05
C LEU A 147 -7.49 -1.94 -12.57
N SER A 148 -8.53 -1.67 -13.37
CA SER A 148 -8.41 -1.59 -14.83
C SER A 148 -7.56 -0.41 -15.29
N PHE A 149 -7.58 0.70 -14.56
CA PHE A 149 -6.71 1.84 -14.83
C PHE A 149 -5.24 1.49 -14.58
N LEU A 150 -4.94 0.82 -13.45
CA LEU A 150 -3.58 0.43 -13.07
C LEU A 150 -3.04 -0.76 -13.87
N ASN A 151 -3.92 -1.58 -14.43
CA ASN A 151 -3.61 -2.80 -15.20
C ASN A 151 -4.34 -2.76 -16.55
N PRO A 152 -3.96 -1.83 -17.45
CA PRO A 152 -4.74 -1.54 -18.66
C PRO A 152 -4.74 -2.67 -19.69
N ASP A 153 -3.73 -3.53 -19.70
CA ASP A 153 -3.62 -4.69 -20.58
C ASP A 153 -4.09 -6.00 -19.92
N GLY A 154 -4.50 -5.94 -18.66
CA GLY A 154 -5.04 -7.06 -17.90
C GLY A 154 -4.02 -8.16 -17.56
N LYS A 155 -2.72 -7.91 -17.70
CA LYS A 155 -1.68 -8.95 -17.52
C LYS A 155 -1.19 -9.08 -16.09
N ALA A 156 -1.25 -7.99 -15.30
CA ALA A 156 -0.81 -8.04 -13.92
C ALA A 156 -1.69 -9.00 -13.10
N GLN A 157 -1.03 -9.83 -12.29
CA GLN A 157 -1.71 -10.60 -11.26
C GLN A 157 -2.14 -9.67 -10.13
N VAL A 158 -3.43 -9.59 -9.88
CA VAL A 158 -3.97 -8.80 -8.75
C VAL A 158 -4.21 -9.73 -7.57
N ILE A 159 -3.72 -9.32 -6.39
CA ILE A 159 -3.96 -9.95 -5.10
C ILE A 159 -4.76 -8.97 -4.25
N LEU A 160 -5.94 -9.36 -3.81
CA LEU A 160 -6.81 -8.55 -2.97
C LEU A 160 -6.59 -8.89 -1.50
N THR A 161 -6.71 -7.90 -0.61
CA THR A 161 -6.81 -8.17 0.83
C THR A 161 -8.09 -7.58 1.40
N THR A 162 -8.63 -8.19 2.44
CA THR A 162 -9.59 -7.52 3.33
C THR A 162 -8.87 -6.49 4.20
N GLY A 163 -9.61 -5.68 4.95
CA GLY A 163 -9.05 -4.77 5.93
C GLY A 163 -8.28 -5.49 7.04
N PHE A 164 -7.33 -4.79 7.67
CA PHE A 164 -6.68 -5.25 8.90
C PHE A 164 -7.69 -5.30 10.07
N TRP A 165 -8.60 -4.32 10.12
CA TRP A 165 -9.78 -4.37 10.97
C TRP A 165 -10.96 -4.83 10.14
N HIS A 166 -11.90 -5.55 10.75
CA HIS A 166 -13.17 -5.86 10.08
C HIS A 166 -13.88 -4.60 9.61
N HIS A 167 -14.22 -4.58 8.34
CA HIS A 167 -14.93 -3.50 7.71
C HIS A 167 -16.21 -4.00 7.02
N PRO A 168 -17.33 -3.25 7.06
CA PRO A 168 -18.57 -3.64 6.35
C PRO A 168 -18.38 -3.94 4.86
N GLY A 169 -17.33 -3.39 4.26
CA GLY A 169 -16.96 -3.59 2.85
C GLY A 169 -16.14 -4.85 2.56
N ASP A 170 -15.66 -5.58 3.56
CA ASP A 170 -14.84 -6.80 3.32
C ASP A 170 -15.58 -7.82 2.45
N GLY A 171 -16.89 -7.96 2.67
CA GLY A 171 -17.74 -8.81 1.83
C GLY A 171 -17.74 -8.39 0.35
N ALA A 172 -17.69 -7.10 0.06
CA ALA A 172 -17.63 -6.61 -1.31
C ALA A 172 -16.30 -6.94 -2.01
N ILE A 173 -15.17 -6.88 -1.27
CA ILE A 173 -13.85 -7.32 -1.77
C ILE A 173 -13.88 -8.81 -2.08
N ILE A 174 -14.41 -9.62 -1.14
CA ILE A 174 -14.49 -11.08 -1.30
C ILE A 174 -15.36 -11.44 -2.50
N ASP A 175 -16.54 -10.82 -2.63
CA ASP A 175 -17.44 -11.04 -3.76
C ASP A 175 -16.82 -10.64 -5.09
N TYR A 176 -16.14 -9.49 -5.12
CA TYR A 176 -15.43 -9.02 -6.30
C TYR A 176 -14.31 -9.98 -6.69
N GLY A 177 -13.47 -10.38 -5.74
CA GLY A 177 -12.36 -11.31 -5.99
C GLY A 177 -12.85 -12.66 -6.52
N ARG A 178 -13.90 -13.23 -5.92
CA ARG A 178 -14.51 -14.48 -6.39
C ARG A 178 -15.05 -14.35 -7.82
N LYS A 179 -15.75 -13.25 -8.13
CA LYS A 179 -16.31 -12.99 -9.46
C LYS A 179 -15.22 -12.82 -10.52
N GLN A 180 -14.10 -12.21 -10.16
CA GLN A 180 -12.96 -11.99 -11.06
C GLN A 180 -11.93 -13.13 -11.03
N SER A 181 -12.14 -14.17 -10.22
CA SER A 181 -11.18 -15.27 -9.99
C SER A 181 -9.80 -14.76 -9.51
N LEU A 182 -9.81 -13.72 -8.67
CA LEU A 182 -8.60 -13.16 -8.07
C LEU A 182 -8.33 -13.78 -6.69
N PRO A 183 -7.08 -14.01 -6.31
CA PRO A 183 -6.73 -14.44 -4.97
C PRO A 183 -7.09 -13.37 -3.93
N ILE A 184 -7.56 -13.81 -2.78
CA ILE A 184 -7.96 -12.98 -1.67
C ILE A 184 -7.20 -13.41 -0.42
N VAL A 185 -6.62 -12.45 0.29
CA VAL A 185 -5.97 -12.63 1.59
C VAL A 185 -6.83 -11.97 2.65
N GLU A 186 -7.43 -12.77 3.51
CA GLU A 186 -8.22 -12.26 4.63
C GLU A 186 -7.30 -11.87 5.79
N LEU A 187 -7.48 -10.63 6.32
CA LEU A 187 -6.63 -10.04 7.35
C LEU A 187 -7.43 -9.60 8.59
N GLY A 188 -8.77 -9.53 8.52
CA GLY A 188 -9.61 -8.89 9.52
C GLY A 188 -9.48 -9.46 10.94
N ASP A 189 -9.17 -10.75 11.07
CA ASP A 189 -8.91 -11.40 12.35
C ASP A 189 -7.64 -10.89 13.06
N LEU A 190 -6.67 -10.34 12.31
CA LEU A 190 -5.47 -9.74 12.91
C LEU A 190 -5.82 -8.51 13.74
N GLY A 191 -6.74 -7.69 13.28
CA GLY A 191 -7.16 -6.50 14.01
C GLY A 191 -8.02 -6.77 15.25
N GLU A 192 -8.46 -8.00 15.49
CA GLU A 192 -9.14 -8.40 16.71
C GLU A 192 -8.16 -8.70 17.87
N ASP A 193 -6.91 -9.02 17.53
CA ASP A 193 -5.85 -9.31 18.51
C ASP A 193 -5.02 -8.05 18.79
N ASP A 194 -5.11 -7.56 20.03
CA ASP A 194 -4.36 -6.37 20.47
C ASP A 194 -2.83 -6.54 20.37
N SER A 195 -2.32 -7.76 20.42
CA SER A 195 -0.89 -8.04 20.24
C SER A 195 -0.38 -7.74 18.82
N MET A 196 -1.28 -7.67 17.83
CA MET A 196 -0.97 -7.30 16.45
C MET A 196 -0.87 -5.79 16.25
N LYS A 197 -1.35 -5.00 17.23
CA LYS A 197 -1.42 -3.53 17.17
C LYS A 197 -0.25 -2.88 17.89
N ALA A 198 -0.04 -1.60 17.64
CA ALA A 198 0.97 -0.78 18.32
C ALA A 198 0.46 -0.17 19.64
N ILE A 199 -0.45 -0.86 20.33
CA ILE A 199 -1.05 -0.40 21.59
C ILE A 199 0.04 -0.19 22.65
N GLY A 200 0.04 1.00 23.25
CA GLY A 200 1.03 1.39 24.27
C GLY A 200 2.32 1.97 23.70
N LEU A 201 2.51 1.98 22.36
CA LEU A 201 3.68 2.58 21.71
C LEU A 201 3.43 4.03 21.26
N PHE A 202 2.17 4.42 21.09
CA PHE A 202 1.76 5.77 20.69
C PHE A 202 0.66 6.29 21.61
N GLU A 203 0.71 7.60 21.93
CA GLU A 203 -0.33 8.25 22.74
C GLU A 203 -1.65 8.40 21.97
N HIS A 204 -1.55 8.69 20.65
CA HIS A 204 -2.72 8.84 19.81
C HIS A 204 -3.33 7.48 19.49
N SER A 205 -4.56 7.24 19.96
CA SER A 205 -5.24 5.95 19.83
C SER A 205 -5.41 5.48 18.38
N GLY A 206 -5.61 6.41 17.44
CA GLY A 206 -5.69 6.08 16.01
C GLY A 206 -4.38 5.46 15.50
N VAL A 207 -3.22 6.01 15.89
CA VAL A 207 -1.91 5.45 15.52
C VAL A 207 -1.68 4.13 16.27
N ALA A 208 -1.93 4.10 17.58
CA ALA A 208 -1.75 2.91 18.41
C ALA A 208 -2.56 1.69 17.94
N ASN A 209 -3.72 1.92 17.31
CA ASN A 209 -4.54 0.84 16.75
C ASN A 209 -4.02 0.30 15.41
N HIS A 210 -3.09 0.97 14.74
CA HIS A 210 -2.45 0.41 13.54
C HIS A 210 -1.63 -0.83 13.88
N PRO A 211 -1.35 -1.70 12.89
CA PRO A 211 -0.51 -2.87 13.13
C PRO A 211 0.89 -2.44 13.59
N GLY A 212 1.32 -2.97 14.75
CA GLY A 212 2.72 -2.93 15.16
C GLY A 212 3.56 -3.94 14.38
N ASP A 213 4.84 -4.09 14.71
CA ASP A 213 5.77 -4.96 13.96
C ASP A 213 5.24 -6.39 13.78
N LEU A 214 4.60 -6.97 14.80
CA LEU A 214 4.03 -8.31 14.70
C LEU A 214 2.86 -8.34 13.70
N GLY A 215 1.95 -7.35 13.77
CA GLY A 215 0.84 -7.25 12.82
C GLY A 215 1.32 -7.03 11.38
N MET A 216 2.31 -6.16 11.18
CA MET A 216 2.95 -5.93 9.89
C MET A 216 3.57 -7.22 9.33
N LYS A 217 4.28 -7.98 10.18
CA LYS A 217 4.85 -9.27 9.81
C LYS A 217 3.78 -10.28 9.40
N MET A 218 2.69 -10.39 10.16
CA MET A 218 1.59 -11.31 9.83
C MET A 218 0.89 -10.93 8.53
N ILE A 219 0.71 -9.63 8.25
CA ILE A 219 0.20 -9.14 6.96
C ILE A 219 1.14 -9.60 5.84
N ALA A 220 2.45 -9.35 5.98
CA ALA A 220 3.45 -9.73 4.99
C ALA A 220 3.47 -11.24 4.73
N GLU A 221 3.49 -12.06 5.78
CA GLU A 221 3.51 -13.53 5.65
C GLU A 221 2.28 -14.08 4.93
N ARG A 222 1.07 -13.57 5.26
CA ARG A 222 -0.16 -13.98 4.58
C ARG A 222 -0.16 -13.60 3.10
N ILE A 223 0.23 -12.36 2.79
CA ILE A 223 0.32 -11.91 1.39
C ILE A 223 1.37 -12.72 0.63
N PHE A 224 2.56 -12.92 1.22
CA PHE A 224 3.65 -13.65 0.58
C PHE A 224 3.29 -15.11 0.29
N SER A 225 2.52 -15.75 1.18
CA SER A 225 2.08 -17.13 0.99
C SER A 225 1.32 -17.35 -0.32
N VAL A 226 0.57 -16.32 -0.75
CA VAL A 226 -0.17 -16.29 -2.03
C VAL A 226 0.72 -15.77 -3.15
N MET A 227 1.39 -14.64 -2.93
CA MET A 227 2.18 -13.92 -3.93
C MET A 227 3.30 -14.77 -4.54
N LYS A 228 3.99 -15.57 -3.73
CA LYS A 228 5.11 -16.42 -4.18
C LYS A 228 4.76 -17.41 -5.29
N THR A 229 3.48 -17.67 -5.54
CA THR A 229 3.04 -18.55 -6.63
C THR A 229 3.02 -17.85 -7.99
N TYR A 230 3.23 -16.53 -8.00
CA TYR A 230 3.21 -15.66 -9.18
C TYR A 230 4.57 -15.00 -9.45
N LEU A 231 5.56 -15.26 -8.59
CA LEU A 231 6.95 -14.85 -8.78
C LEU A 231 7.71 -15.92 -9.57
#